data_92bf2bb610ee27c9f0e97ff431ad92cf
#
_entry.id   92bf2bb610ee27c9f0e97ff431ad92cf
#
_cell.length_a   1.000
_cell.length_b   1.000
_cell.length_c   1.000
_cell.angle_alpha   90.00
_cell.angle_beta   90.00
_cell.angle_gamma   90.00
#
_symmetry.space_group_name_H-M   'P 1'
#
loop_
_entity.id
_entity.type
_entity.pdbx_description
1 polymer ?
#
loop_
_entity_poly.entity_id
_entity_poly.type
_entity_poly.pdbx_seq_one_letter_code
_entity_poly.pdbx_strand_id
1 'polypeptide(L)'
;MVAVAAEEQLVNVDLPNKLLHCAVCHAALKPPVFKCENEHAVCCACAGGGGGADKLCGYIDGRLVDDYKVACPNKKHGCERSVAYHSVAEHSLRCAHAPCYCFECTPPFEGSPADLLRHCTAPFGKHSWLTEKIKYESSHSFVVQASSEEYRCLLVAEDGCVFLLAVGAGGGPAGRRRPVNVVCVRGNTDAHTRPLYTGVLWVDGPPAASGEASR
;
A
#
# COMPACT_ATOMS: atom_id res chain seq x y z
N MET A 1 -30.39 20.04 -26.21
CA MET A 1 -29.13 20.76 -25.95
C MET A 1 -28.24 19.82 -25.16
N VAL A 2 -27.21 19.27 -25.79
CA VAL A 2 -26.24 18.40 -25.16
C VAL A 2 -25.10 19.29 -24.68
N ALA A 3 -24.88 19.36 -23.37
CA ALA A 3 -23.74 20.08 -22.80
C ALA A 3 -22.49 19.27 -23.08
N VAL A 4 -21.60 19.80 -23.92
CA VAL A 4 -20.26 19.26 -24.13
C VAL A 4 -19.44 19.70 -22.92
N ALA A 5 -19.03 18.73 -22.10
CA ALA A 5 -18.05 18.97 -21.05
C ALA A 5 -16.72 19.34 -21.72
N ALA A 6 -16.20 20.53 -21.40
CA ALA A 6 -14.88 20.95 -21.84
C ALA A 6 -13.85 20.02 -21.16
N GLU A 7 -13.13 19.23 -21.93
CA GLU A 7 -11.93 18.54 -21.48
C GLU A 7 -10.89 19.62 -21.15
N GLU A 8 -10.61 19.80 -19.86
CA GLU A 8 -9.46 20.59 -19.42
C GLU A 8 -8.18 19.88 -19.91
N GLN A 9 -7.59 20.43 -20.94
CA GLN A 9 -6.27 20.00 -21.41
C GLN A 9 -5.24 20.34 -20.32
N LEU A 10 -4.76 19.31 -19.63
CA LEU A 10 -3.61 19.42 -18.72
C LEU A 10 -2.38 19.83 -19.53
N VAL A 11 -2.04 21.11 -19.50
CA VAL A 11 -0.78 21.63 -20.04
C VAL A 11 0.32 21.16 -19.09
N ASN A 12 1.22 20.33 -19.57
CA ASN A 12 2.40 19.88 -18.84
C ASN A 12 3.38 21.07 -18.76
N VAL A 13 3.26 21.91 -17.74
CA VAL A 13 4.17 23.01 -17.47
C VAL A 13 5.27 22.46 -16.56
N ASP A 14 6.49 22.32 -17.07
CA ASP A 14 7.67 22.06 -16.25
C ASP A 14 7.95 23.26 -15.34
N LEU A 15 7.34 23.28 -14.17
CA LEU A 15 7.63 24.27 -13.15
C LEU A 15 8.95 23.93 -12.46
N PRO A 16 9.87 24.91 -12.31
CA PRO A 16 11.09 24.68 -11.55
C PRO A 16 10.75 24.22 -10.13
N ASN A 17 11.37 23.15 -9.66
CA ASN A 17 11.14 22.59 -8.31
C ASN A 17 11.22 23.65 -7.18
N LYS A 18 11.98 24.72 -7.40
CA LYS A 18 12.10 25.85 -6.46
C LYS A 18 10.77 26.56 -6.17
N LEU A 19 9.81 26.53 -7.10
CA LEU A 19 8.49 27.15 -6.90
C LEU A 19 7.51 26.28 -6.13
N LEU A 20 7.80 25.01 -6.00
CA LEU A 20 6.95 24.03 -5.35
C LEU A 20 7.43 23.64 -3.95
N HIS A 21 8.58 24.17 -3.51
CA HIS A 21 9.17 23.88 -2.23
C HIS A 21 9.39 25.14 -1.38
N CYS A 22 9.24 25.00 -0.07
CA CYS A 22 9.54 26.05 0.89
C CYS A 22 11.02 26.40 0.84
N ALA A 23 11.34 27.70 0.70
CA ALA A 23 12.72 28.17 0.65
C ALA A 23 13.51 27.94 1.94
N VAL A 24 12.82 27.72 3.08
CA VAL A 24 13.42 27.56 4.40
C VAL A 24 13.63 26.09 4.76
N CYS A 25 12.57 25.26 4.69
CA CYS A 25 12.63 23.86 5.12
C CYS A 25 12.67 22.87 3.95
N HIS A 26 12.60 23.32 2.71
CA HIS A 26 12.60 22.52 1.50
C HIS A 26 11.47 21.50 1.38
N ALA A 27 10.47 21.53 2.26
CA ALA A 27 9.27 20.71 2.13
C ALA A 27 8.39 21.19 0.98
N ALA A 28 7.62 20.29 0.37
CA ALA A 28 6.64 20.66 -0.65
C ALA A 28 5.64 21.66 -0.06
N LEU A 29 5.39 22.74 -0.79
CA LEU A 29 4.46 23.77 -0.37
C LEU A 29 3.04 23.24 -0.36
N LYS A 30 2.34 23.47 0.75
CA LYS A 30 0.90 23.23 0.92
C LYS A 30 0.21 24.55 1.21
N PRO A 31 -0.96 24.82 0.66
CA PRO A 31 -1.71 26.00 1.05
C PRO A 31 -2.01 26.01 2.56
N PRO A 32 -1.97 27.16 3.22
CA PRO A 32 -1.62 28.49 2.69
C PRO A 32 -0.10 28.67 2.48
N VAL A 33 0.26 29.36 1.40
CA VAL A 33 1.66 29.69 1.04
C VAL A 33 1.90 31.18 1.24
N PHE A 34 3.02 31.54 1.84
CA PHE A 34 3.41 32.90 2.13
C PHE A 34 4.61 33.32 1.27
N LYS A 35 4.74 34.62 1.06
CA LYS A 35 5.84 35.23 0.33
C LYS A 35 6.69 36.07 1.28
N CYS A 36 8.01 35.91 1.24
CA CYS A 36 8.93 36.78 1.98
C CYS A 36 9.32 38.02 1.15
N GLU A 37 10.01 39.00 1.76
CA GLU A 37 10.47 40.23 1.09
C GLU A 37 11.32 39.98 -0.15
N ASN A 38 12.05 38.84 -0.16
CA ASN A 38 12.89 38.41 -1.28
C ASN A 38 12.12 37.55 -2.31
N GLU A 39 10.78 37.62 -2.30
CA GLU A 39 9.90 36.89 -3.22
C GLU A 39 9.95 35.33 -3.10
N HIS A 40 10.58 34.79 -2.07
CA HIS A 40 10.61 33.35 -1.85
C HIS A 40 9.26 32.85 -1.31
N ALA A 41 8.85 31.66 -1.78
CA ALA A 41 7.68 30.97 -1.24
C ALA A 41 8.04 30.23 0.05
N VAL A 42 7.23 30.43 1.09
CA VAL A 42 7.43 29.87 2.44
C VAL A 42 6.16 29.17 2.92
N CYS A 43 6.30 28.00 3.55
CA CYS A 43 5.17 27.27 4.10
C CYS A 43 4.68 27.89 5.41
N CYS A 44 3.45 27.56 5.83
CA CYS A 44 2.81 28.07 7.03
C CYS A 44 3.66 27.84 8.31
N ALA A 45 4.29 26.68 8.45
CA ALA A 45 5.11 26.35 9.61
C ALA A 45 6.35 27.27 9.72
N CYS A 46 7.02 27.57 8.61
CA CYS A 46 8.17 28.47 8.60
C CYS A 46 7.75 29.95 8.67
N ALA A 47 6.56 30.28 8.21
CA ALA A 47 6.03 31.62 8.29
C ALA A 47 5.66 32.05 9.71
N GLY A 48 5.19 31.12 10.55
CA GLY A 48 4.79 31.38 11.95
C GLY A 48 5.88 31.16 13.00
N GLY A 49 6.99 30.51 12.63
CA GLY A 49 8.11 30.25 13.52
C GLY A 49 9.12 31.40 13.51
N GLY A 50 9.33 32.05 14.64
CA GLY A 50 10.22 33.20 14.83
C GLY A 50 11.72 32.98 14.59
N GLY A 51 12.08 32.09 13.68
CA GLY A 51 13.46 31.76 13.30
C GLY A 51 13.82 32.30 11.90
N GLY A 52 14.22 33.56 11.82
CA GLY A 52 15.01 34.06 10.69
C GLY A 52 14.31 34.17 9.33
N ALA A 53 13.00 34.04 9.28
CA ALA A 53 12.29 34.36 8.05
C ALA A 53 12.22 35.88 7.90
N ASP A 54 12.78 36.41 6.83
CA ASP A 54 12.57 37.79 6.38
C ASP A 54 11.08 38.12 6.52
N LYS A 55 10.79 39.42 6.79
CA LYS A 55 9.41 39.86 6.98
C LYS A 55 8.51 39.28 5.89
N LEU A 56 7.41 38.68 6.32
CA LEU A 56 6.40 38.16 5.41
C LEU A 56 5.73 39.36 4.71
N CYS A 57 5.80 39.39 3.39
CA CYS A 57 5.28 40.49 2.58
C CYS A 57 3.90 40.21 2.01
N GLY A 58 3.39 39.00 2.10
CA GLY A 58 2.09 38.70 1.55
C GLY A 58 1.73 37.22 1.54
N TYR A 59 0.48 36.98 1.21
CA TYR A 59 -0.09 35.67 0.96
C TYR A 59 -0.04 35.38 -0.55
N ILE A 60 0.46 34.20 -0.92
CA ILE A 60 0.38 33.72 -2.30
C ILE A 60 -0.93 32.95 -2.43
N ASP A 61 -1.71 33.23 -3.47
CA ASP A 61 -2.89 32.40 -3.77
C ASP A 61 -2.43 30.94 -3.98
N GLY A 62 -2.81 30.09 -3.04
CA GLY A 62 -2.41 28.68 -3.02
C GLY A 62 -2.97 27.87 -4.20
N ARG A 63 -3.88 28.44 -5.00
CA ARG A 63 -4.48 27.75 -6.15
C ARG A 63 -3.43 27.22 -7.11
N LEU A 64 -2.38 28.01 -7.39
CA LEU A 64 -1.32 27.58 -8.28
C LEU A 64 -0.64 26.27 -7.80
N VAL A 65 -0.48 26.13 -6.48
CA VAL A 65 0.13 24.95 -5.86
C VAL A 65 -0.85 23.77 -5.84
N ASP A 66 -2.15 24.03 -5.64
CA ASP A 66 -3.20 23.01 -5.66
C ASP A 66 -3.50 22.53 -7.08
N ASP A 67 -3.45 23.42 -8.05
CA ASP A 67 -3.74 23.11 -9.45
C ASP A 67 -2.57 22.38 -10.13
N TYR A 68 -1.35 22.47 -9.57
CA TYR A 68 -0.21 21.72 -10.11
C TYR A 68 -0.32 20.24 -9.76
N LYS A 69 -0.87 19.48 -10.69
CA LYS A 69 -1.07 18.03 -10.57
C LYS A 69 0.00 17.27 -11.33
N VAL A 70 0.46 16.19 -10.73
CA VAL A 70 1.40 15.25 -11.33
C VAL A 70 0.81 13.84 -11.35
N ALA A 71 1.25 13.03 -12.31
CA ALA A 71 0.84 11.63 -12.36
C ALA A 71 1.31 10.90 -11.10
N CYS A 72 0.50 9.99 -10.60
CA CYS A 72 0.89 9.14 -9.49
C CYS A 72 2.21 8.40 -9.79
N PRO A 73 3.17 8.31 -8.84
CA PRO A 73 4.39 7.51 -9.01
C PRO A 73 4.11 6.03 -9.34
N ASN A 74 2.94 5.53 -8.90
CA ASN A 74 2.51 4.16 -9.17
C ASN A 74 1.72 4.02 -10.49
N LYS A 75 1.84 4.98 -11.41
CA LYS A 75 1.21 4.90 -12.74
C LYS A 75 1.61 3.62 -13.49
N LYS A 76 2.88 3.22 -13.40
CA LYS A 76 3.39 1.96 -13.98
C LYS A 76 2.70 0.71 -13.43
N HIS A 77 2.07 0.80 -12.26
CA HIS A 77 1.32 -0.28 -11.61
C HIS A 77 -0.21 -0.11 -11.75
N GLY A 78 -0.66 0.81 -12.61
CA GLY A 78 -2.07 0.98 -12.95
C GLY A 78 -2.79 2.13 -12.24
N CYS A 79 -2.11 2.99 -11.49
CA CYS A 79 -2.74 4.17 -10.92
C CYS A 79 -2.83 5.30 -11.95
N GLU A 80 -4.03 5.57 -12.45
CA GLU A 80 -4.26 6.64 -13.43
C GLU A 80 -4.54 8.02 -12.81
N ARG A 81 -4.44 8.13 -11.48
CA ARG A 81 -4.76 9.39 -10.79
C ARG A 81 -3.69 10.45 -11.01
N SER A 82 -4.16 11.68 -11.28
CA SER A 82 -3.36 12.88 -11.16
C SER A 82 -3.59 13.48 -9.77
N VAL A 83 -2.52 13.80 -9.07
CA VAL A 83 -2.53 14.21 -7.67
C VAL A 83 -1.82 15.55 -7.54
N ALA A 84 -2.34 16.46 -6.71
CA ALA A 84 -1.63 17.70 -6.41
C ALA A 84 -0.21 17.38 -5.90
N TYR A 85 0.79 18.10 -6.39
CA TYR A 85 2.20 17.82 -6.13
C TYR A 85 2.52 17.66 -4.65
N HIS A 86 2.00 18.55 -3.81
CA HIS A 86 2.19 18.50 -2.36
C HIS A 86 1.52 17.30 -1.67
N SER A 87 0.56 16.65 -2.33
CA SER A 87 -0.19 15.51 -1.80
C SER A 87 0.34 14.17 -2.31
N VAL A 88 1.38 14.15 -3.15
CA VAL A 88 1.94 12.93 -3.73
C VAL A 88 2.42 11.96 -2.65
N ALA A 89 3.12 12.45 -1.63
CA ALA A 89 3.61 11.62 -0.53
C ALA A 89 2.46 10.96 0.23
N GLU A 90 1.42 11.72 0.56
CA GLU A 90 0.22 11.20 1.26
C GLU A 90 -0.55 10.21 0.39
N HIS A 91 -0.73 10.54 -0.90
CA HIS A 91 -1.36 9.63 -1.85
C HIS A 91 -0.57 8.32 -1.97
N SER A 92 0.76 8.38 -2.06
CA SER A 92 1.61 7.20 -2.20
C SER A 92 1.43 6.22 -1.04
N LEU A 93 1.26 6.72 0.19
CA LEU A 93 0.99 5.90 1.38
C LEU A 93 -0.37 5.19 1.32
N ARG A 94 -1.33 5.70 0.56
CA ARG A 94 -2.71 5.19 0.47
C ARG A 94 -3.08 4.67 -0.92
N CYS A 95 -2.13 4.66 -1.83
CA CYS A 95 -2.38 4.25 -3.21
C CYS A 95 -2.67 2.74 -3.27
N ALA A 96 -3.84 2.37 -3.79
CA ALA A 96 -4.20 0.96 -3.96
C ALA A 96 -3.29 0.22 -4.96
N HIS A 97 -2.58 0.99 -5.81
CA HIS A 97 -1.63 0.47 -6.80
C HIS A 97 -0.18 0.56 -6.32
N ALA A 98 0.06 0.80 -5.03
CA ALA A 98 1.41 0.73 -4.49
C ALA A 98 1.99 -0.68 -4.70
N PRO A 99 3.28 -0.80 -5.10
CA PRO A 99 3.84 -2.08 -5.46
C PRO A 99 3.98 -3.02 -4.25
N CYS A 100 3.75 -4.29 -4.51
CA CYS A 100 4.06 -5.39 -3.62
C CYS A 100 5.37 -6.03 -4.06
N TYR A 101 6.07 -6.66 -3.12
CA TYR A 101 7.37 -7.26 -3.38
C TYR A 101 7.37 -8.75 -3.00
N CYS A 102 8.05 -9.56 -3.81
CA CYS A 102 8.41 -10.91 -3.44
C CYS A 102 9.93 -10.97 -3.23
N PHE A 103 10.35 -11.07 -1.97
CA PHE A 103 11.76 -11.14 -1.60
C PHE A 103 12.36 -12.55 -1.69
N GLU A 104 11.56 -13.58 -1.93
CA GLU A 104 12.05 -14.94 -2.20
C GLU A 104 12.70 -15.07 -3.58
N CYS A 105 12.52 -14.06 -4.43
CA CYS A 105 13.14 -14.00 -5.76
C CYS A 105 14.42 -13.17 -5.74
N THR A 106 15.35 -13.51 -6.63
CA THR A 106 16.59 -12.75 -6.84
C THR A 106 16.72 -12.44 -8.35
N PRO A 107 16.63 -11.17 -8.78
CA PRO A 107 16.27 -10.00 -7.95
C PRO A 107 14.85 -10.08 -7.40
N PRO A 108 14.50 -9.30 -6.36
CA PRO A 108 13.14 -9.26 -5.83
C PRO A 108 12.13 -8.87 -6.92
N PHE A 109 11.01 -9.58 -6.97
CA PHE A 109 9.91 -9.18 -7.86
C PHE A 109 9.22 -7.94 -7.27
N GLU A 110 8.87 -6.99 -8.15
CA GLU A 110 8.07 -5.81 -7.84
C GLU A 110 6.89 -5.74 -8.81
N GLY A 111 5.67 -5.55 -8.29
CA GLY A 111 4.48 -5.42 -9.12
C GLY A 111 3.24 -5.01 -8.35
N SER A 112 2.13 -4.80 -9.04
CA SER A 112 0.83 -4.61 -8.41
C SER A 112 0.41 -5.86 -7.62
N PRO A 113 -0.59 -5.79 -6.71
CA PRO A 113 -1.14 -6.97 -6.05
C PRO A 113 -1.57 -8.06 -7.03
N ALA A 114 -2.16 -7.67 -8.17
CA ALA A 114 -2.55 -8.62 -9.23
C ALA A 114 -1.35 -9.26 -9.94
N ASP A 115 -0.28 -8.50 -10.15
CA ASP A 115 0.96 -9.03 -10.74
C ASP A 115 1.67 -9.97 -9.76
N LEU A 116 1.66 -9.64 -8.46
CA LEU A 116 2.21 -10.52 -7.43
C LEU A 116 1.41 -11.83 -7.33
N LEU A 117 0.08 -11.75 -7.39
CA LEU A 117 -0.76 -12.95 -7.44
C LEU A 117 -0.36 -13.84 -8.63
N ARG A 118 -0.27 -13.28 -9.82
CA ARG A 118 0.15 -14.00 -11.04
C ARG A 118 1.56 -14.57 -10.92
N HIS A 119 2.49 -13.81 -10.36
CA HIS A 119 3.87 -14.23 -10.12
C HIS A 119 3.94 -15.44 -9.17
N CYS A 120 3.18 -15.43 -8.09
CA CYS A 120 3.20 -16.50 -7.09
C CYS A 120 2.42 -17.76 -7.51
N THR A 121 1.48 -17.65 -8.45
CA THR A 121 0.62 -18.76 -8.88
C THR A 121 0.99 -19.33 -10.25
N ALA A 122 2.00 -18.77 -10.91
CA ALA A 122 2.43 -19.24 -12.24
C ALA A 122 2.81 -20.73 -12.18
N PRO A 123 2.23 -21.60 -13.03
CA PRO A 123 2.39 -23.06 -12.96
C PRO A 123 3.83 -23.55 -13.14
N PHE A 124 4.64 -22.76 -13.85
CA PHE A 124 6.08 -23.03 -14.05
C PHE A 124 6.96 -21.97 -13.38
N GLY A 125 6.36 -21.19 -12.46
CA GLY A 125 7.06 -20.17 -11.70
C GLY A 125 7.81 -20.77 -10.52
N LYS A 126 8.62 -19.94 -9.88
CA LYS A 126 9.41 -20.32 -8.68
C LYS A 126 8.54 -20.77 -7.51
N HIS A 127 7.32 -20.23 -7.40
CA HIS A 127 6.47 -20.40 -6.21
C HIS A 127 5.38 -21.45 -6.40
N SER A 128 4.58 -21.35 -7.46
CA SER A 128 3.42 -22.23 -7.74
C SER A 128 2.49 -22.40 -6.53
N TRP A 129 2.23 -21.30 -5.79
CA TRP A 129 1.40 -21.32 -4.59
C TRP A 129 -0.06 -21.63 -4.91
N LEU A 130 -0.73 -22.27 -3.98
CA LEU A 130 -2.16 -22.55 -4.09
C LEU A 130 -2.97 -21.24 -4.02
N THR A 131 -4.13 -21.27 -4.65
CA THR A 131 -5.08 -20.14 -4.64
C THR A 131 -6.46 -20.64 -4.26
N GLU A 132 -7.08 -19.98 -3.30
CA GLU A 132 -8.44 -20.27 -2.84
C GLU A 132 -9.30 -19.01 -2.90
N LYS A 133 -10.54 -19.15 -3.34
CA LYS A 133 -11.51 -18.06 -3.30
C LYS A 133 -12.19 -18.01 -1.94
N ILE A 134 -12.25 -16.83 -1.36
CA ILE A 134 -12.90 -16.61 -0.06
C ILE A 134 -14.00 -15.57 -0.18
N LYS A 135 -14.96 -15.66 0.75
CA LYS A 135 -15.99 -14.64 0.97
C LYS A 135 -15.84 -14.08 2.37
N TYR A 136 -16.08 -12.79 2.51
CA TYR A 136 -16.14 -12.17 3.83
C TYR A 136 -17.28 -12.77 4.67
N GLU A 137 -17.13 -12.69 5.98
CA GLU A 137 -18.11 -13.19 6.96
C GLU A 137 -18.46 -14.69 6.82
N SER A 138 -17.60 -15.44 6.12
CA SER A 138 -17.76 -16.89 5.93
C SER A 138 -16.57 -17.66 6.48
N SER A 139 -16.82 -18.88 6.97
CA SER A 139 -15.77 -19.78 7.40
C SER A 139 -15.16 -20.52 6.22
N HIS A 140 -13.85 -20.58 6.19
CA HIS A 140 -13.08 -21.31 5.18
C HIS A 140 -12.14 -22.31 5.87
N SER A 141 -12.14 -23.54 5.42
CA SER A 141 -11.30 -24.61 5.98
C SER A 141 -10.15 -24.95 5.04
N PHE A 142 -8.95 -25.01 5.59
CA PHE A 142 -7.73 -25.35 4.86
C PHE A 142 -7.07 -26.57 5.51
N VAL A 143 -6.74 -27.57 4.70
CA VAL A 143 -6.03 -28.73 5.18
C VAL A 143 -4.53 -28.50 5.02
N VAL A 144 -3.82 -28.39 6.14
CA VAL A 144 -2.37 -28.24 6.17
C VAL A 144 -1.75 -29.53 6.67
N GLN A 145 -0.99 -30.20 5.81
CA GLN A 145 -0.33 -31.45 6.19
C GLN A 145 0.71 -31.20 7.28
N ALA A 146 0.68 -32.03 8.32
CA ALA A 146 1.62 -31.90 9.45
C ALA A 146 3.08 -32.09 9.03
N SER A 147 3.33 -32.88 7.96
CA SER A 147 4.66 -33.18 7.41
C SER A 147 5.21 -32.10 6.51
N SER A 148 4.40 -31.12 6.07
CA SER A 148 4.91 -30.05 5.20
C SER A 148 5.79 -29.09 6.00
N GLU A 149 6.96 -28.73 5.47
CA GLU A 149 7.85 -27.76 6.12
C GLU A 149 7.19 -26.40 6.17
N GLU A 150 6.59 -25.97 5.06
CA GLU A 150 5.87 -24.70 4.95
C GLU A 150 4.61 -24.89 4.11
N TYR A 151 3.60 -24.07 4.39
CA TYR A 151 2.38 -24.01 3.58
C TYR A 151 2.08 -22.54 3.23
N ARG A 152 1.83 -22.29 1.97
CA ARG A 152 1.47 -20.97 1.46
C ARG A 152 0.24 -21.09 0.57
N CYS A 153 -0.73 -20.24 0.82
CA CYS A 153 -1.95 -20.15 0.01
C CYS A 153 -2.37 -18.71 -0.15
N LEU A 154 -2.70 -18.32 -1.36
CA LEU A 154 -3.24 -17.00 -1.67
C LEU A 154 -4.76 -17.06 -1.64
N LEU A 155 -5.36 -16.31 -0.74
CA LEU A 155 -6.79 -16.21 -0.56
C LEU A 155 -7.28 -14.99 -1.34
N VAL A 156 -8.13 -15.20 -2.33
CA VAL A 156 -8.68 -14.13 -3.18
C VAL A 156 -10.12 -13.88 -2.78
N ALA A 157 -10.37 -12.69 -2.24
CA ALA A 157 -11.71 -12.27 -1.84
C ALA A 157 -12.55 -11.82 -3.05
N GLU A 158 -13.84 -11.74 -2.86
CA GLU A 158 -14.82 -11.38 -3.89
C GLU A 158 -14.65 -9.96 -4.44
N ASP A 159 -14.04 -9.05 -3.68
CA ASP A 159 -13.69 -7.69 -4.09
C ASP A 159 -12.32 -7.58 -4.79
N GLY A 160 -11.65 -8.72 -5.00
CA GLY A 160 -10.31 -8.80 -5.59
C GLY A 160 -9.16 -8.58 -4.62
N CYS A 161 -9.43 -8.34 -3.33
CA CYS A 161 -8.38 -8.30 -2.31
C CYS A 161 -7.71 -9.67 -2.16
N VAL A 162 -6.40 -9.65 -2.01
CA VAL A 162 -5.58 -10.86 -1.86
C VAL A 162 -4.98 -10.92 -0.47
N PHE A 163 -5.06 -12.08 0.16
CA PHE A 163 -4.41 -12.35 1.44
C PHE A 163 -3.46 -13.56 1.30
N LEU A 164 -2.32 -13.48 1.94
CA LEU A 164 -1.40 -14.60 2.06
C LEU A 164 -1.65 -15.31 3.38
N LEU A 165 -2.09 -16.58 3.32
CA LEU A 165 -2.05 -17.51 4.43
C LEU A 165 -0.70 -18.21 4.39
N ALA A 166 0.10 -18.02 5.42
CA ALA A 166 1.40 -18.64 5.57
C ALA A 166 1.43 -19.45 6.87
N VAL A 167 1.76 -20.74 6.76
CA VAL A 167 2.01 -21.62 7.89
C VAL A 167 3.48 -22.03 7.83
N GLY A 168 4.25 -21.61 8.81
CA GLY A 168 5.68 -21.89 8.87
C GLY A 168 5.99 -23.32 9.29
N ALA A 169 7.27 -23.69 9.22
CA ALA A 169 7.77 -24.97 9.70
C ALA A 169 7.52 -25.14 11.21
N GLY A 170 7.30 -26.36 11.64
CA GLY A 170 7.18 -26.69 13.06
C GLY A 170 8.51 -26.51 13.79
N GLY A 171 8.50 -25.74 14.88
CA GLY A 171 9.68 -25.50 15.72
C GLY A 171 9.57 -26.15 17.09
N GLY A 172 10.71 -26.54 17.68
CA GLY A 172 10.83 -27.07 19.02
C GLY A 172 10.88 -28.62 19.09
N PRO A 173 11.25 -29.19 20.26
CA PRO A 173 11.55 -30.60 20.43
C PRO A 173 10.38 -31.56 20.17
N ALA A 174 9.19 -31.07 19.93
CA ALA A 174 8.00 -31.88 19.62
C ALA A 174 7.31 -31.51 18.29
N GLY A 175 7.87 -30.60 17.47
CA GLY A 175 7.27 -30.20 16.16
C GLY A 175 5.84 -29.67 16.22
N ARG A 176 5.31 -29.39 17.42
CA ARG A 176 3.87 -29.17 17.64
C ARG A 176 3.38 -27.73 17.46
N ARG A 177 4.28 -26.78 17.34
CA ARG A 177 3.89 -25.37 17.20
C ARG A 177 4.33 -24.85 15.84
N ARG A 178 3.39 -24.43 15.04
CA ARG A 178 3.64 -23.81 13.73
C ARG A 178 3.09 -22.39 13.75
N PRO A 179 3.88 -21.37 13.37
CA PRO A 179 3.37 -20.03 13.23
C PRO A 179 2.39 -19.98 12.07
N VAL A 180 1.25 -19.32 12.29
CA VAL A 180 0.24 -19.08 11.27
C VAL A 180 0.06 -17.58 11.13
N ASN A 181 0.19 -17.07 9.92
CA ASN A 181 0.01 -15.68 9.61
C ASN A 181 -0.97 -15.51 8.44
N VAL A 182 -1.84 -14.50 8.54
CA VAL A 182 -2.64 -14.03 7.41
C VAL A 182 -2.30 -12.57 7.20
N VAL A 183 -1.83 -12.25 6.01
CA VAL A 183 -1.38 -10.89 5.66
C VAL A 183 -2.14 -10.42 4.43
N CYS A 184 -2.71 -9.22 4.49
CA CYS A 184 -3.28 -8.58 3.31
C CYS A 184 -2.15 -8.17 2.35
N VAL A 185 -2.23 -8.66 1.11
CA VAL A 185 -1.26 -8.35 0.05
C VAL A 185 -1.55 -6.96 -0.51
N ARG A 186 -0.83 -5.99 -0.01
CA ARG A 186 -0.89 -4.60 -0.50
C ARG A 186 0.46 -3.92 -0.29
N GLY A 187 0.79 -2.96 -1.15
CA GLY A 187 2.06 -2.25 -1.07
C GLY A 187 2.16 -1.25 0.08
N ASN A 188 1.02 -0.87 0.66
CA ASN A 188 0.96 0.12 1.73
C ASN A 188 0.93 -0.57 3.08
N THR A 189 1.87 -0.22 3.95
CA THR A 189 1.96 -0.76 5.33
C THR A 189 1.45 0.24 6.38
N ASP A 190 0.92 1.39 5.97
CA ASP A 190 0.36 2.36 6.91
C ASP A 190 -0.82 1.75 7.66
N ALA A 191 -0.73 1.72 8.99
CA ALA A 191 -1.77 1.20 9.88
C ALA A 191 -3.13 1.93 9.73
N HIS A 192 -3.10 3.13 9.19
CA HIS A 192 -4.30 3.93 8.91
C HIS A 192 -4.89 3.71 7.50
N THR A 193 -4.25 2.87 6.68
CA THR A 193 -4.73 2.57 5.33
C THR A 193 -5.97 1.69 5.42
N ARG A 194 -7.08 2.19 4.95
CA ARG A 194 -8.34 1.43 4.88
C ARG A 194 -8.50 0.77 3.50
N PRO A 195 -9.27 -0.33 3.39
CA PRO A 195 -10.00 -0.99 4.46
C PRO A 195 -9.09 -1.78 5.41
N LEU A 196 -9.51 -1.89 6.68
CA LEU A 196 -8.92 -2.79 7.67
C LEU A 196 -9.72 -4.09 7.66
N TYR A 197 -9.00 -5.21 7.69
CA TYR A 197 -9.59 -6.54 7.74
C TYR A 197 -9.33 -7.17 9.10
N THR A 198 -10.32 -7.85 9.63
CA THR A 198 -10.22 -8.65 10.85
C THR A 198 -10.57 -10.09 10.52
N GLY A 199 -9.94 -11.04 11.17
CA GLY A 199 -10.23 -12.45 11.01
C GLY A 199 -10.00 -13.22 12.31
N VAL A 200 -10.69 -14.34 12.43
CA VAL A 200 -10.50 -15.28 13.52
C VAL A 200 -9.93 -16.57 12.92
N LEU A 201 -8.85 -17.05 13.51
CA LEU A 201 -8.23 -18.31 13.13
C LEU A 201 -8.47 -19.32 14.26
N TRP A 202 -8.91 -20.49 13.89
CA TRP A 202 -8.93 -21.65 14.80
C TRP A 202 -8.33 -22.85 14.09
N VAL A 203 -7.85 -23.80 14.85
CA VAL A 203 -7.22 -25.01 14.33
C VAL A 203 -7.95 -26.22 14.94
N ASP A 204 -8.50 -27.04 14.06
CA ASP A 204 -9.02 -28.33 14.46
C ASP A 204 -7.87 -29.34 14.40
N GLY A 205 -7.55 -29.92 15.55
CA GLY A 205 -6.57 -31.00 15.63
C GLY A 205 -7.12 -32.32 15.03
N PRO A 206 -6.27 -33.29 14.72
CA PRO A 206 -6.74 -34.62 14.37
C PRO A 206 -7.65 -35.12 15.50
N PRO A 207 -8.76 -35.83 15.18
CA PRO A 207 -9.61 -36.41 16.19
C PRO A 207 -8.74 -37.25 17.15
N ALA A 208 -8.96 -37.03 18.46
CA ALA A 208 -8.25 -37.83 19.46
C ALA A 208 -8.43 -39.30 19.08
N ALA A 209 -7.31 -40.03 18.92
CA ALA A 209 -7.37 -41.45 18.71
C ALA A 209 -8.25 -42.03 19.83
N SER A 210 -9.36 -42.65 19.46
CA SER A 210 -10.28 -43.26 20.41
C SER A 210 -9.44 -44.23 21.27
N GLY A 211 -9.18 -43.79 22.51
CA GLY A 211 -8.38 -44.54 23.43
C GLY A 211 -9.01 -45.92 23.61
N GLU A 212 -8.21 -46.94 23.42
CA GLU A 212 -8.52 -48.28 23.91
C GLU A 212 -8.94 -48.15 25.37
N ALA A 213 -10.22 -48.46 25.61
CA ALA A 213 -10.71 -48.67 26.95
C ALA A 213 -9.92 -49.84 27.54
N SER A 214 -8.92 -49.55 28.37
CA SER A 214 -8.27 -50.53 29.21
C SER A 214 -9.32 -51.16 30.14
N ARG A 215 -9.53 -52.42 29.96
CA ARG A 215 -10.20 -53.28 30.95
C ARG A 215 -9.32 -53.45 32.17
#